data_f413b1b8e5813ae0f8f873372177f4cc
#
_entry.id   f413b1b8e5813ae0f8f873372177f4cc
#
_cell.length_a   1.000
_cell.length_b   1.000
_cell.length_c   1.000
_cell.angle_alpha   90.00
_cell.angle_beta   90.00
_cell.angle_gamma   90.00
#
_symmetry.space_group_name_H-M   'P 1'
#
loop_
_entity.id
_entity.type
_entity.pdbx_description
1 polymer ?
#
loop_
_entity_poly.entity_id
_entity_poly.type
_entity_poly.pdbx_seq_one_letter_code
_entity_poly.pdbx_strand_id
1 'polypeptide(L)'
;MDKINQRMKEIELLTVSLSMLILIFFITYVINEHENIFIGMYKIITSPAVLVTDFIKVGGIGAAFLNAILIFSFNFFLVKSFKVKITGITIAAFFTVLGFSFFGKNILNILPFYLGGMLYSIYTSTDFSEHIIPIAFSSALAPFVSSVAFYGEISYETSYINAILIGVLIGFIVVPLAKSLYDFHEGYDLYNLGFTAGILGSVIIAVLKLYHFEITPRYLLSTEYDIPLKVLCSSLFLSLIIIGFYINDSSLSGYFSLMKDDGYKSDFVKKYGYGLTFINMGVMGFISIAFVIITGQTFNGPILAGVFTVVGFSANGKTVFNTFPILVGILLASLGSKGNDFTLAISGLFGTALAPISGVFGPIAGIIAGWLHLAVVQNVGLVHGGLNLYNNGFSAGIVAGFLLPIFNMITDNNNQRKMNIQRKHMNFLKTVQANIKKKMKEDEDKEIKWKY
;
A
#
# COMPACT_ATOMS: atom_id res chain seq x y z
N MET A 1 36.96 9.69 -4.70
CA MET A 1 36.14 10.74 -5.31
C MET A 1 35.74 10.39 -6.74
N ASP A 2 36.65 9.91 -7.61
CA ASP A 2 36.32 9.62 -9.02
C ASP A 2 35.25 8.51 -9.21
N LYS A 3 35.29 7.42 -8.44
CA LYS A 3 34.28 6.36 -8.54
C LYS A 3 32.87 6.83 -8.11
N ILE A 4 32.76 7.71 -7.12
CA ILE A 4 31.47 8.28 -6.69
C ILE A 4 30.92 9.22 -7.76
N ASN A 5 31.74 10.07 -8.33
CA ASN A 5 31.36 10.98 -9.40
C ASN A 5 30.98 10.24 -10.69
N GLN A 6 31.66 9.13 -11.01
CA GLN A 6 31.31 8.28 -12.14
C GLN A 6 29.96 7.62 -11.95
N ARG A 7 29.68 7.08 -10.75
CA ARG A 7 28.37 6.48 -10.41
C ARG A 7 27.23 7.48 -10.41
N MET A 8 27.47 8.68 -9.90
CA MET A 8 26.45 9.75 -9.95
C MET A 8 26.07 10.07 -11.40
N LYS A 9 27.03 10.16 -12.32
CA LYS A 9 26.78 10.36 -13.75
C LYS A 9 26.00 9.19 -14.39
N GLU A 10 26.31 7.95 -14.01
CA GLU A 10 25.57 6.76 -14.48
C GLU A 10 24.12 6.75 -14.01
N ILE A 11 23.85 7.13 -12.75
CA ILE A 11 22.51 7.28 -12.19
C ILE A 11 21.75 8.42 -12.88
N GLU A 12 22.41 9.56 -13.11
CA GLU A 12 21.83 10.67 -13.86
C GLU A 12 21.48 10.24 -15.30
N LEU A 13 22.37 9.53 -15.99
CA LEU A 13 22.13 9.03 -17.34
C LEU A 13 20.96 8.05 -17.40
N LEU A 14 20.88 7.11 -16.44
CA LEU A 14 19.77 6.17 -16.34
C LEU A 14 18.44 6.89 -16.05
N THR A 15 18.45 7.87 -15.15
CA THR A 15 17.27 8.68 -14.83
C THR A 15 16.79 9.47 -16.05
N VAL A 16 17.72 10.08 -16.79
CA VAL A 16 17.41 10.79 -18.03
C VAL A 16 16.87 9.83 -19.10
N SER A 17 17.48 8.64 -19.25
CA SER A 17 17.02 7.63 -20.23
C SER A 17 15.60 7.14 -19.91
N LEU A 18 15.28 6.93 -18.63
CA LEU A 18 13.94 6.56 -18.16
C LEU A 18 12.93 7.67 -18.41
N SER A 19 13.30 8.90 -18.09
CA SER A 19 12.47 10.08 -18.36
C SER A 19 12.18 10.23 -19.84
N MET A 20 13.16 9.96 -20.70
CA MET A 20 13.00 9.96 -22.17
C MET A 20 12.06 8.83 -22.64
N LEU A 21 12.18 7.62 -22.10
CA LEU A 21 11.26 6.52 -22.46
C LEU A 21 9.80 6.85 -22.09
N ILE A 22 9.58 7.38 -20.91
CA ILE A 22 8.26 7.84 -20.46
C ILE A 22 7.75 8.96 -21.37
N LEU A 23 8.62 9.91 -21.73
CA LEU A 23 8.29 11.02 -22.60
C LEU A 23 7.97 10.53 -24.04
N ILE A 24 8.76 9.60 -24.58
CA ILE A 24 8.50 8.98 -25.89
C ILE A 24 7.15 8.24 -25.87
N PHE A 25 6.90 7.46 -24.84
CA PHE A 25 5.61 6.79 -24.68
C PHE A 25 4.47 7.80 -24.64
N PHE A 26 4.59 8.84 -23.82
CA PHE A 26 3.61 9.91 -23.71
C PHE A 26 3.39 10.61 -25.07
N ILE A 27 4.45 11.03 -25.74
CA ILE A 27 4.37 11.70 -27.05
C ILE A 27 3.72 10.79 -28.09
N THR A 28 4.12 9.52 -28.16
CA THR A 28 3.60 8.59 -29.17
C THR A 28 2.09 8.36 -29.03
N TYR A 29 1.61 8.20 -27.78
CA TYR A 29 0.20 7.96 -27.55
C TYR A 29 -0.64 9.24 -27.52
N VAL A 30 -0.10 10.35 -27.04
CA VAL A 30 -0.78 11.64 -27.00
C VAL A 30 -0.97 12.23 -28.38
N ILE A 31 0.06 12.13 -29.26
CA ILE A 31 -0.05 12.64 -30.66
C ILE A 31 -1.03 11.81 -31.49
N ASN A 32 -1.11 10.51 -31.21
CA ASN A 32 -2.04 9.62 -31.94
C ASN A 32 -3.47 9.63 -31.36
N GLU A 33 -3.70 10.35 -30.27
CA GLU A 33 -5.03 10.45 -29.67
C GLU A 33 -5.91 11.41 -30.50
N HIS A 34 -7.07 10.94 -30.92
CA HIS A 34 -8.04 11.73 -31.69
C HIS A 34 -8.77 12.79 -30.82
N GLU A 35 -8.68 12.69 -29.50
CA GLU A 35 -9.31 13.63 -28.59
C GLU A 35 -8.32 14.72 -28.11
N ASN A 36 -8.83 15.96 -28.03
CA ASN A 36 -8.05 17.06 -27.45
C ASN A 36 -7.82 16.81 -25.94
N ILE A 37 -6.56 16.79 -25.52
CA ILE A 37 -6.12 16.55 -24.13
C ILE A 37 -6.82 17.48 -23.14
N PHE A 38 -7.05 18.74 -23.51
CA PHE A 38 -7.73 19.70 -22.63
C PHE A 38 -9.21 19.36 -22.44
N ILE A 39 -9.87 18.86 -23.48
CA ILE A 39 -11.25 18.35 -23.38
C ILE A 39 -11.28 17.09 -22.50
N GLY A 40 -10.31 16.18 -22.68
CA GLY A 40 -10.15 15.00 -21.84
C GLY A 40 -9.91 15.36 -20.38
N MET A 41 -9.03 16.34 -20.09
CA MET A 41 -8.81 16.87 -18.74
C MET A 41 -10.08 17.45 -18.12
N TYR A 42 -10.85 18.22 -18.89
CA TYR A 42 -12.14 18.73 -18.44
C TYR A 42 -13.09 17.59 -18.07
N LYS A 43 -13.21 16.54 -18.90
CA LYS A 43 -14.02 15.36 -18.60
C LYS A 43 -13.57 14.67 -17.30
N ILE A 44 -12.26 14.54 -17.05
CA ILE A 44 -11.70 13.95 -15.83
C ILE A 44 -12.06 14.80 -14.61
N ILE A 45 -11.88 16.12 -14.68
CA ILE A 45 -12.13 17.05 -13.58
C ILE A 45 -13.61 17.08 -13.21
N THR A 46 -14.50 17.06 -14.19
CA THR A 46 -15.95 17.11 -13.99
C THR A 46 -16.58 15.74 -13.73
N SER A 47 -15.78 14.66 -13.71
CA SER A 47 -16.28 13.33 -13.38
C SER A 47 -16.50 13.19 -11.86
N PRO A 48 -17.62 12.57 -11.42
CA PRO A 48 -17.85 12.27 -10.00
C PRO A 48 -16.80 11.36 -9.36
N ALA A 49 -15.98 10.67 -10.15
CA ALA A 49 -14.86 9.86 -9.72
C ALA A 49 -15.19 8.72 -8.71
N VAL A 50 -16.44 8.27 -8.70
CA VAL A 50 -16.91 7.13 -7.86
C VAL A 50 -16.22 5.83 -8.30
N LEU A 51 -16.01 4.89 -7.38
CA LEU A 51 -15.56 3.53 -7.70
C LEU A 51 -16.57 2.82 -8.62
N VAL A 52 -16.21 2.32 -9.82
CA VAL A 52 -14.90 2.28 -10.48
C VAL A 52 -14.93 3.25 -11.66
N THR A 53 -14.09 4.29 -11.67
CA THR A 53 -14.04 5.29 -12.75
C THR A 53 -12.61 5.43 -13.28
N ASP A 54 -12.31 4.72 -14.36
CA ASP A 54 -11.01 4.78 -15.05
C ASP A 54 -10.87 6.07 -15.84
N PHE A 55 -9.88 6.88 -15.53
CA PHE A 55 -9.66 8.16 -16.22
C PHE A 55 -9.14 8.01 -17.65
N ILE A 56 -8.50 6.88 -17.98
CA ILE A 56 -8.15 6.55 -19.36
C ILE A 56 -9.43 6.40 -20.20
N LYS A 57 -10.48 5.78 -19.63
CA LYS A 57 -11.78 5.64 -20.31
C LYS A 57 -12.57 6.94 -20.35
N VAL A 58 -12.44 7.80 -19.33
CA VAL A 58 -13.20 9.06 -19.21
C VAL A 58 -12.63 10.15 -20.11
N GLY A 59 -11.32 10.34 -20.11
CA GLY A 59 -10.67 11.50 -20.75
C GLY A 59 -9.65 11.15 -21.82
N GLY A 60 -9.42 9.84 -22.07
CA GLY A 60 -8.36 9.37 -22.94
C GLY A 60 -7.01 9.23 -22.20
N ILE A 61 -6.10 8.48 -22.84
CA ILE A 61 -4.80 8.16 -22.21
C ILE A 61 -3.95 9.41 -21.99
N GLY A 62 -3.93 10.36 -22.93
CA GLY A 62 -3.14 11.59 -22.85
C GLY A 62 -3.57 12.47 -21.68
N ALA A 63 -4.88 12.67 -21.51
CA ALA A 63 -5.42 13.45 -20.40
C ALA A 63 -5.18 12.76 -19.03
N ALA A 64 -5.29 11.44 -18.97
CA ALA A 64 -5.00 10.67 -17.76
C ALA A 64 -3.52 10.79 -17.35
N PHE A 65 -2.58 10.73 -18.31
CA PHE A 65 -1.15 10.95 -18.03
C PHE A 65 -0.86 12.41 -17.64
N LEU A 66 -1.50 13.40 -18.28
CA LEU A 66 -1.36 14.80 -17.89
C LEU A 66 -1.83 15.01 -16.45
N ASN A 67 -2.97 14.46 -16.07
CA ASN A 67 -3.46 14.48 -14.69
C ASN A 67 -2.45 13.85 -13.72
N ALA A 68 -1.87 12.71 -14.07
CA ALA A 68 -0.87 12.02 -13.26
C ALA A 68 0.42 12.86 -13.08
N ILE A 69 0.90 13.49 -14.14
CA ILE A 69 2.06 14.39 -14.11
C ILE A 69 1.79 15.60 -13.20
N LEU A 70 0.63 16.23 -13.33
CA LEU A 70 0.27 17.39 -12.50
C LEU A 70 0.21 17.04 -11.00
N ILE A 71 -0.44 15.94 -10.66
CA ILE A 71 -0.56 15.48 -9.27
C ILE A 71 0.81 15.07 -8.71
N PHE A 72 1.61 14.32 -9.47
CA PHE A 72 2.95 13.93 -9.05
C PHE A 72 3.84 15.16 -8.84
N SER A 73 3.85 16.11 -9.78
CA SER A 73 4.63 17.34 -9.69
C SER A 73 4.22 18.19 -8.50
N PHE A 74 2.94 18.31 -8.21
CA PHE A 74 2.41 19.02 -7.05
C PHE A 74 2.91 18.38 -5.73
N ASN A 75 2.80 17.07 -5.58
CA ASN A 75 3.29 16.36 -4.40
C ASN A 75 4.81 16.45 -4.25
N PHE A 76 5.55 16.32 -5.36
CA PHE A 76 7.01 16.46 -5.37
C PHE A 76 7.43 17.87 -4.95
N PHE A 77 6.75 18.89 -5.46
CA PHE A 77 6.98 20.28 -5.06
C PHE A 77 6.74 20.48 -3.56
N LEU A 78 5.66 19.96 -3.00
CA LEU A 78 5.39 20.05 -1.55
C LEU A 78 6.48 19.38 -0.73
N VAL A 79 6.83 18.13 -1.05
CA VAL A 79 7.86 17.36 -0.33
C VAL A 79 9.20 18.09 -0.36
N LYS A 80 9.58 18.66 -1.53
CA LYS A 80 10.81 19.45 -1.68
C LYS A 80 10.77 20.76 -0.92
N SER A 81 9.67 21.53 -1.02
CA SER A 81 9.53 22.85 -0.42
C SER A 81 9.53 22.79 1.12
N PHE A 82 8.87 21.80 1.67
CA PHE A 82 8.81 21.56 3.12
C PHE A 82 9.91 20.63 3.64
N LYS A 83 10.90 20.27 2.78
CA LYS A 83 12.08 19.46 3.14
C LYS A 83 11.71 18.12 3.82
N VAL A 84 10.61 17.49 3.39
CA VAL A 84 10.20 16.18 3.91
C VAL A 84 11.26 15.14 3.57
N LYS A 85 11.63 14.32 4.56
CA LYS A 85 12.64 13.26 4.35
C LYS A 85 12.09 12.19 3.42
N ILE A 86 12.92 11.77 2.47
CA ILE A 86 12.60 10.64 1.59
C ILE A 86 12.87 9.33 2.33
N THR A 87 11.81 8.67 2.74
CA THR A 87 11.79 7.40 3.47
C THR A 87 10.98 6.38 2.69
N GLY A 88 10.91 5.13 3.14
CA GLY A 88 10.10 4.10 2.49
C GLY A 88 8.62 4.52 2.35
N ILE A 89 8.04 5.12 3.39
CA ILE A 89 6.64 5.58 3.33
C ILE A 89 6.45 6.80 2.41
N THR A 90 7.46 7.67 2.28
CA THR A 90 7.43 8.79 1.32
C THR A 90 7.39 8.26 -0.12
N ILE A 91 8.23 7.26 -0.43
CA ILE A 91 8.23 6.58 -1.74
C ILE A 91 6.88 5.89 -1.98
N ALA A 92 6.35 5.18 -0.96
CA ALA A 92 5.04 4.55 -1.04
C ALA A 92 3.93 5.56 -1.36
N ALA A 93 3.96 6.74 -0.74
CA ALA A 93 3.00 7.81 -1.02
C ALA A 93 3.08 8.30 -2.47
N PHE A 94 4.29 8.56 -2.98
CA PHE A 94 4.47 9.00 -4.37
C PHE A 94 3.92 7.99 -5.37
N PHE A 95 4.27 6.71 -5.24
CA PHE A 95 3.79 5.67 -6.15
C PHE A 95 2.28 5.44 -6.03
N THR A 96 1.74 5.45 -4.81
CA THR A 96 0.30 5.28 -4.59
C THR A 96 -0.47 6.46 -5.18
N VAL A 97 -0.06 7.70 -4.91
CA VAL A 97 -0.73 8.89 -5.44
C VAL A 97 -0.64 8.93 -6.97
N LEU A 98 0.52 8.59 -7.54
CA LEU A 98 0.71 8.46 -8.99
C LEU A 98 -0.26 7.43 -9.59
N GLY A 99 -0.35 6.24 -9.02
CA GLY A 99 -1.26 5.20 -9.49
C GLY A 99 -2.72 5.63 -9.47
N PHE A 100 -3.16 6.22 -8.35
CA PHE A 100 -4.53 6.71 -8.21
C PHE A 100 -4.84 8.00 -9.02
N SER A 101 -3.85 8.62 -9.62
CA SER A 101 -4.05 9.72 -10.57
C SER A 101 -4.64 9.25 -11.92
N PHE A 102 -4.55 7.95 -12.21
CA PHE A 102 -5.26 7.32 -13.33
C PHE A 102 -6.68 6.88 -12.94
N PHE A 103 -7.04 7.02 -11.65
CA PHE A 103 -8.25 6.46 -11.11
C PHE A 103 -8.74 7.24 -9.87
N GLY A 104 -9.72 8.09 -10.04
CA GLY A 104 -10.45 8.77 -8.97
C GLY A 104 -9.82 10.05 -8.40
N LYS A 105 -8.50 10.27 -8.51
CA LYS A 105 -7.84 11.51 -8.07
C LYS A 105 -7.54 12.42 -9.25
N ASN A 106 -8.02 13.65 -9.21
CA ASN A 106 -7.61 14.69 -10.15
C ASN A 106 -6.99 15.88 -9.43
N ILE A 107 -6.32 16.75 -10.18
CA ILE A 107 -5.57 17.86 -9.59
C ILE A 107 -6.43 18.79 -8.74
N LEU A 108 -7.72 18.96 -9.05
CA LEU A 108 -8.60 19.85 -8.30
C LEU A 108 -9.23 19.18 -7.08
N ASN A 109 -9.64 17.91 -7.19
CA ASN A 109 -10.33 17.24 -6.07
C ASN A 109 -9.41 16.87 -4.90
N ILE A 110 -8.07 16.90 -5.09
CA ILE A 110 -7.12 16.67 -3.99
C ILE A 110 -6.78 17.93 -3.21
N LEU A 111 -6.85 19.14 -3.79
CA LEU A 111 -6.38 20.38 -3.16
C LEU A 111 -7.05 20.70 -1.82
N PRO A 112 -8.38 20.51 -1.64
CA PRO A 112 -9.04 20.80 -0.38
C PRO A 112 -8.46 20.01 0.81
N PHE A 113 -7.97 18.79 0.58
CA PHE A 113 -7.34 17.97 1.63
C PHE A 113 -6.06 18.61 2.16
N TYR A 114 -5.22 19.15 1.27
CA TYR A 114 -3.98 19.83 1.68
C TYR A 114 -4.27 21.13 2.44
N LEU A 115 -5.30 21.86 2.04
CA LEU A 115 -5.76 23.02 2.78
C LEU A 115 -6.24 22.63 4.19
N GLY A 116 -7.04 21.57 4.30
CA GLY A 116 -7.51 21.04 5.58
C GLY A 116 -6.38 20.60 6.51
N GLY A 117 -5.40 19.87 5.98
CA GLY A 117 -4.23 19.47 6.73
C GLY A 117 -3.31 20.63 7.13
N MET A 118 -3.21 21.67 6.30
CA MET A 118 -2.50 22.89 6.65
C MET A 118 -3.20 23.63 7.82
N LEU A 119 -4.53 23.73 7.78
CA LEU A 119 -5.32 24.29 8.88
C LEU A 119 -5.16 23.46 10.17
N TYR A 120 -5.09 22.14 10.07
CA TYR A 120 -4.78 21.28 11.21
C TYR A 120 -3.40 21.59 11.81
N SER A 121 -2.37 21.74 10.98
CA SER A 121 -1.02 22.09 11.42
C SER A 121 -1.00 23.44 12.16
N ILE A 122 -1.71 24.45 11.63
CA ILE A 122 -1.84 25.75 12.27
C ILE A 122 -2.56 25.62 13.63
N TYR A 123 -3.69 24.88 13.66
CA TYR A 123 -4.49 24.68 14.88
C TYR A 123 -3.70 23.98 16.00
N THR A 124 -2.89 22.97 15.63
CA THR A 124 -2.10 22.19 16.59
C THR A 124 -0.70 22.77 16.85
N SER A 125 -0.32 23.84 16.14
CA SER A 125 1.03 24.42 16.21
C SER A 125 2.13 23.40 15.90
N THR A 126 1.88 22.51 14.93
CA THR A 126 2.82 21.49 14.44
C THR A 126 3.36 21.84 13.05
N ASP A 127 4.50 21.27 12.66
CA ASP A 127 5.06 21.50 11.34
C ASP A 127 4.22 20.78 10.26
N PHE A 128 3.85 21.50 9.21
CA PHE A 128 3.09 20.93 8.09
C PHE A 128 3.83 19.79 7.38
N SER A 129 5.17 19.78 7.41
CA SER A 129 5.99 18.72 6.86
C SER A 129 5.69 17.32 7.43
N GLU A 130 5.24 17.26 8.70
CA GLU A 130 4.87 16.00 9.37
C GLU A 130 3.56 15.42 8.83
N HIS A 131 2.71 16.27 8.24
CA HIS A 131 1.36 15.89 7.81
C HIS A 131 1.21 15.73 6.30
N ILE A 132 2.18 16.16 5.48
CA ILE A 132 2.10 16.09 4.02
C ILE A 132 1.85 14.65 3.55
N ILE A 133 2.55 13.65 4.08
CA ILE A 133 2.38 12.26 3.66
C ILE A 133 1.02 11.67 4.09
N PRO A 134 0.57 11.79 5.34
CA PRO A 134 -0.80 11.43 5.72
C PRO A 134 -1.87 12.11 4.85
N ILE A 135 -1.70 13.40 4.55
CA ILE A 135 -2.65 14.15 3.72
C ILE A 135 -2.64 13.63 2.28
N ALA A 136 -1.48 13.35 1.70
CA ALA A 136 -1.39 12.77 0.37
C ALA A 136 -2.17 11.45 0.27
N PHE A 137 -2.09 10.59 1.27
CA PHE A 137 -2.89 9.38 1.35
C PHE A 137 -4.39 9.66 1.60
N SER A 138 -4.74 10.68 2.40
CA SER A 138 -6.14 11.02 2.70
C SER A 138 -6.94 11.42 1.46
N SER A 139 -6.26 11.86 0.40
CA SER A 139 -6.89 12.09 -0.90
C SER A 139 -7.52 10.83 -1.52
N ALA A 140 -7.45 9.67 -0.85
CA ALA A 140 -8.30 8.51 -1.11
C ALA A 140 -9.80 8.85 -1.09
N LEU A 141 -10.18 9.88 -0.36
CA LEU A 141 -11.55 10.38 -0.26
C LEU A 141 -11.86 11.50 -1.28
N ALA A 142 -10.98 11.75 -2.25
CA ALA A 142 -11.18 12.74 -3.31
C ALA A 142 -12.52 12.58 -4.09
N PRO A 143 -13.08 11.36 -4.27
CA PRO A 143 -14.42 11.22 -4.85
C PRO A 143 -15.52 11.94 -4.09
N PHE A 144 -15.40 12.18 -2.77
CA PHE A 144 -16.36 13.00 -2.04
C PHE A 144 -16.41 14.43 -2.61
N VAL A 145 -15.24 15.04 -2.86
CA VAL A 145 -15.16 16.37 -3.44
C VAL A 145 -15.79 16.40 -4.83
N SER A 146 -15.40 15.46 -5.70
CA SER A 146 -15.95 15.41 -7.07
C SER A 146 -17.45 15.09 -7.09
N SER A 147 -17.91 14.14 -6.26
CA SER A 147 -19.32 13.74 -6.25
C SER A 147 -20.23 14.86 -5.74
N VAL A 148 -19.80 15.58 -4.68
CA VAL A 148 -20.56 16.72 -4.16
C VAL A 148 -20.54 17.90 -5.13
N ALA A 149 -19.39 18.17 -5.79
CA ALA A 149 -19.28 19.25 -6.78
C ALA A 149 -20.20 19.05 -7.99
N PHE A 150 -20.41 17.80 -8.43
CA PHE A 150 -21.15 17.46 -9.64
C PHE A 150 -22.48 16.75 -9.39
N TYR A 151 -22.99 16.83 -8.16
CA TYR A 151 -24.34 16.36 -7.81
C TYR A 151 -25.40 17.34 -8.34
N GLY A 152 -26.21 16.90 -9.29
CA GLY A 152 -26.97 17.74 -10.21
C GLY A 152 -28.22 18.48 -9.67
N GLU A 153 -28.54 18.42 -8.35
CA GLU A 153 -29.79 18.98 -7.82
C GLU A 153 -29.65 20.36 -7.13
N ILE A 154 -28.43 20.82 -6.90
CA ILE A 154 -28.13 22.10 -6.23
C ILE A 154 -27.47 23.04 -7.23
N SER A 155 -27.57 24.37 -7.01
CA SER A 155 -26.84 25.32 -7.85
C SER A 155 -25.35 25.00 -7.89
N TYR A 156 -24.71 25.13 -9.04
CA TYR A 156 -23.27 24.81 -9.22
C TYR A 156 -22.39 25.51 -8.17
N GLU A 157 -22.64 26.79 -7.88
CA GLU A 157 -21.87 27.55 -6.93
C GLU A 157 -21.92 26.95 -5.51
N THR A 158 -23.12 26.60 -5.03
CA THR A 158 -23.30 25.97 -3.70
C THR A 158 -22.66 24.59 -3.66
N SER A 159 -22.76 23.82 -4.74
CA SER A 159 -22.15 22.48 -4.82
C SER A 159 -20.63 22.54 -4.74
N TYR A 160 -19.97 23.49 -5.44
CA TYR A 160 -18.52 23.66 -5.37
C TYR A 160 -18.04 24.09 -3.97
N ILE A 161 -18.76 25.03 -3.33
CA ILE A 161 -18.41 25.45 -1.96
C ILE A 161 -18.52 24.27 -0.99
N ASN A 162 -19.61 23.52 -1.04
CA ASN A 162 -19.81 22.33 -0.20
C ASN A 162 -18.74 21.26 -0.45
N ALA A 163 -18.34 21.04 -1.69
CA ALA A 163 -17.29 20.12 -2.06
C ALA A 163 -15.94 20.50 -1.47
N ILE A 164 -15.58 21.80 -1.55
CA ILE A 164 -14.35 22.31 -0.93
C ILE A 164 -14.42 22.17 0.58
N LEU A 165 -15.51 22.53 1.22
CA LEU A 165 -15.70 22.44 2.68
C LEU A 165 -15.58 21.00 3.17
N ILE A 166 -16.18 20.04 2.48
CA ILE A 166 -16.05 18.60 2.80
C ILE A 166 -14.59 18.15 2.67
N GLY A 167 -13.90 18.49 1.60
CA GLY A 167 -12.50 18.14 1.41
C GLY A 167 -11.58 18.75 2.47
N VAL A 168 -11.80 20.01 2.84
CA VAL A 168 -11.07 20.70 3.92
C VAL A 168 -11.35 20.00 5.27
N LEU A 169 -12.60 19.68 5.57
CA LEU A 169 -12.98 19.00 6.80
C LEU A 169 -12.32 17.61 6.89
N ILE A 170 -12.34 16.84 5.81
CA ILE A 170 -11.67 15.53 5.75
C ILE A 170 -10.17 15.68 5.98
N GLY A 171 -9.51 16.60 5.28
CA GLY A 171 -8.07 16.85 5.40
C GLY A 171 -7.66 17.27 6.81
N PHE A 172 -8.52 18.02 7.53
CA PHE A 172 -8.31 18.40 8.90
C PHE A 172 -8.45 17.23 9.89
N ILE A 173 -9.49 16.40 9.74
CA ILE A 173 -9.84 15.33 10.69
C ILE A 173 -8.96 14.09 10.48
N VAL A 174 -8.56 13.78 9.25
CA VAL A 174 -7.88 12.52 8.93
C VAL A 174 -6.58 12.32 9.69
N VAL A 175 -5.84 13.41 9.99
CA VAL A 175 -4.53 13.30 10.64
C VAL A 175 -4.64 12.75 12.07
N PRO A 176 -5.44 13.35 12.98
CA PRO A 176 -5.62 12.81 14.33
C PRO A 176 -6.31 11.43 14.31
N LEU A 177 -7.26 11.22 13.38
CA LEU A 177 -8.00 9.98 13.29
C LEU A 177 -7.08 8.80 12.86
N ALA A 178 -6.16 9.03 11.92
CA ALA A 178 -5.22 8.02 11.47
C ALA A 178 -4.30 7.53 12.60
N LYS A 179 -3.91 8.42 13.49
CA LYS A 179 -3.09 8.08 14.66
C LYS A 179 -3.86 7.18 15.63
N SER A 180 -5.11 7.52 15.93
CA SER A 180 -5.97 6.75 16.82
C SER A 180 -6.34 5.38 16.26
N LEU A 181 -6.65 5.30 14.95
CA LEU A 181 -7.06 4.06 14.30
C LEU A 181 -5.89 3.11 14.01
N TYR A 182 -4.65 3.61 14.03
CA TYR A 182 -3.45 2.78 13.91
C TYR A 182 -3.37 1.72 15.03
N ASP A 183 -3.82 2.06 16.23
CA ASP A 183 -3.78 1.15 17.39
C ASP A 183 -4.71 -0.06 17.20
N PHE A 184 -5.76 0.04 16.38
CA PHE A 184 -6.68 -1.06 16.11
C PHE A 184 -6.04 -2.25 15.40
N HIS A 185 -5.14 -1.99 14.46
CA HIS A 185 -4.43 -3.03 13.70
C HIS A 185 -2.92 -3.05 14.01
N GLU A 186 -2.45 -2.22 14.93
CA GLU A 186 -1.07 -2.16 15.47
C GLU A 186 0.05 -2.05 14.42
N GLY A 187 -0.28 -1.67 13.19
CA GLY A 187 0.64 -1.59 12.05
C GLY A 187 0.75 -2.87 11.21
N TYR A 188 -0.11 -3.87 11.44
CA TYR A 188 -0.19 -5.07 10.61
C TYR A 188 -0.95 -4.87 9.30
N ASP A 189 -1.64 -3.75 9.15
CA ASP A 189 -2.09 -3.20 7.87
C ASP A 189 -1.16 -2.07 7.44
N LEU A 190 -0.44 -2.27 6.33
CA LEU A 190 0.43 -1.24 5.75
C LEU A 190 -0.35 -0.02 5.23
N TYR A 191 -1.65 -0.18 5.00
CA TYR A 191 -2.52 0.87 4.43
C TYR A 191 -3.38 1.55 5.49
N ASN A 192 -2.79 1.89 6.64
CA ASN A 192 -3.49 2.56 7.75
C ASN A 192 -4.41 3.71 7.30
N LEU A 193 -3.95 4.56 6.37
CA LEU A 193 -4.76 5.66 5.84
C LEU A 193 -5.95 5.16 4.99
N GLY A 194 -5.86 3.96 4.42
CA GLY A 194 -6.98 3.30 3.74
C GLY A 194 -8.05 2.84 4.73
N PHE A 195 -7.63 2.28 5.86
CA PHE A 195 -8.52 1.94 6.97
C PHE A 195 -9.19 3.19 7.54
N THR A 196 -8.39 4.21 7.84
CA THR A 196 -8.89 5.51 8.34
C THR A 196 -9.88 6.16 7.38
N ALA A 197 -9.56 6.18 6.08
CA ALA A 197 -10.43 6.71 5.04
C ALA A 197 -11.75 5.90 4.93
N GLY A 198 -11.69 4.59 5.13
CA GLY A 198 -12.88 3.73 5.15
C GLY A 198 -13.83 4.09 6.29
N ILE A 199 -13.32 4.22 7.51
CA ILE A 199 -14.12 4.63 8.67
C ILE A 199 -14.68 6.05 8.47
N LEU A 200 -13.83 7.01 8.15
CA LEU A 200 -14.25 8.41 7.97
C LEU A 200 -15.26 8.56 6.81
N GLY A 201 -14.99 7.92 5.68
CA GLY A 201 -15.87 7.92 4.53
C GLY A 201 -17.25 7.29 4.84
N SER A 202 -17.28 6.23 5.66
CA SER A 202 -18.53 5.59 6.08
C SER A 202 -19.37 6.51 6.96
N VAL A 203 -18.76 7.28 7.84
CA VAL A 203 -19.44 8.27 8.67
C VAL A 203 -19.98 9.42 7.82
N ILE A 204 -19.15 9.97 6.92
CA ILE A 204 -19.55 11.08 6.06
C ILE A 204 -20.72 10.67 5.15
N ILE A 205 -20.65 9.49 4.51
CA ILE A 205 -21.74 9.04 3.64
C ILE A 205 -23.03 8.78 4.41
N ALA A 206 -22.94 8.30 5.66
CA ALA A 206 -24.12 8.13 6.51
C ALA A 206 -24.81 9.47 6.79
N VAL A 207 -24.02 10.52 7.05
CA VAL A 207 -24.53 11.90 7.21
C VAL A 207 -25.12 12.41 5.91
N LEU A 208 -24.43 12.26 4.77
CA LEU A 208 -24.93 12.72 3.46
C LEU A 208 -26.25 12.03 3.06
N LYS A 209 -26.35 10.72 3.29
CA LYS A 209 -27.60 9.96 3.04
C LYS A 209 -28.78 10.43 3.90
N LEU A 210 -28.53 10.93 5.12
CA LEU A 210 -29.58 11.53 5.95
C LEU A 210 -30.23 12.75 5.27
N TYR A 211 -29.46 13.43 4.40
CA TYR A 211 -29.91 14.57 3.60
C TYR A 211 -30.22 14.18 2.15
N HIS A 212 -30.61 12.92 1.90
CA HIS A 212 -31.02 12.39 0.59
C HIS A 212 -29.93 12.46 -0.50
N PHE A 213 -28.65 12.49 -0.12
CA PHE A 213 -27.56 12.41 -1.11
C PHE A 213 -27.46 10.99 -1.66
N GLU A 214 -27.71 10.83 -2.94
CA GLU A 214 -27.65 9.56 -3.64
C GLU A 214 -26.37 9.43 -4.44
N ILE A 215 -25.75 8.26 -4.43
CA ILE A 215 -24.55 7.95 -5.21
C ILE A 215 -24.93 6.98 -6.31
N THR A 216 -24.69 7.38 -7.55
CA THR A 216 -24.83 6.48 -8.67
C THR A 216 -23.56 5.65 -8.84
N PRO A 217 -23.61 4.32 -8.67
CA PRO A 217 -22.47 3.45 -8.93
C PRO A 217 -21.99 3.58 -10.37
N ARG A 218 -20.67 3.54 -10.58
CA ARG A 218 -20.06 3.58 -11.91
C ARG A 218 -19.14 2.37 -12.08
N TYR A 219 -19.06 1.88 -13.33
CA TYR A 219 -18.14 0.82 -13.71
C TYR A 219 -17.62 1.12 -15.12
N LEU A 220 -16.55 1.90 -15.18
CA LEU A 220 -15.91 2.34 -16.42
C LEU A 220 -14.47 1.85 -16.40
N LEU A 221 -14.11 0.98 -17.33
CA LEU A 221 -12.76 0.44 -17.51
C LEU A 221 -12.31 0.58 -18.96
N SER A 222 -11.06 0.96 -19.17
CA SER A 222 -10.38 0.91 -20.46
C SER A 222 -9.77 -0.48 -20.66
N THR A 223 -9.81 -0.97 -21.90
CA THR A 223 -9.16 -2.24 -22.31
C THR A 223 -8.20 -2.05 -23.47
N GLU A 224 -8.15 -0.86 -24.03
CA GLU A 224 -7.49 -0.55 -25.31
C GLU A 224 -5.96 -0.46 -25.18
N TYR A 225 -5.47 -0.14 -23.98
CA TYR A 225 -4.04 0.15 -23.75
C TYR A 225 -3.32 -0.91 -22.93
N ASP A 226 -3.83 -2.15 -22.88
CA ASP A 226 -3.28 -3.24 -22.07
C ASP A 226 -1.78 -3.50 -22.34
N ILE A 227 -1.43 -3.78 -23.61
CA ILE A 227 -0.04 -4.08 -23.98
C ILE A 227 0.88 -2.87 -23.79
N PRO A 228 0.55 -1.66 -24.27
CA PRO A 228 1.36 -0.47 -24.03
C PRO A 228 1.64 -0.21 -22.55
N LEU A 229 0.64 -0.33 -21.69
CA LEU A 229 0.80 -0.10 -20.24
C LEU A 229 1.65 -1.20 -19.58
N LYS A 230 1.51 -2.46 -19.99
CA LYS A 230 2.40 -3.55 -19.56
C LYS A 230 3.86 -3.29 -19.94
N VAL A 231 4.11 -2.85 -21.16
CA VAL A 231 5.46 -2.53 -21.65
C VAL A 231 6.04 -1.37 -20.84
N LEU A 232 5.28 -0.29 -20.65
CA LEU A 232 5.71 0.86 -19.85
C LEU A 232 6.05 0.46 -18.42
N CYS A 233 5.16 -0.27 -17.74
CA CYS A 233 5.40 -0.75 -16.37
C CYS A 233 6.62 -1.69 -16.30
N SER A 234 6.75 -2.62 -17.25
CA SER A 234 7.89 -3.53 -17.30
C SER A 234 9.22 -2.78 -17.48
N SER A 235 9.24 -1.78 -18.35
CA SER A 235 10.42 -0.92 -18.56
C SER A 235 10.78 -0.12 -17.31
N LEU A 236 9.79 0.43 -16.61
CA LEU A 236 9.97 1.13 -15.34
C LEU A 236 10.53 0.20 -14.26
N PHE A 237 9.97 -0.99 -14.09
CA PHE A 237 10.40 -1.93 -13.06
C PHE A 237 11.79 -2.52 -13.35
N LEU A 238 12.10 -2.81 -14.61
CA LEU A 238 13.44 -3.20 -15.01
C LEU A 238 14.46 -2.09 -14.71
N SER A 239 14.10 -0.85 -14.97
CA SER A 239 14.95 0.30 -14.67
C SER A 239 15.20 0.48 -13.17
N LEU A 240 14.18 0.26 -12.32
CA LEU A 240 14.37 0.25 -10.86
C LEU A 240 15.37 -0.83 -10.43
N ILE A 241 15.29 -2.04 -11.00
CA ILE A 241 16.27 -3.11 -10.71
C ILE A 241 17.67 -2.71 -11.14
N ILE A 242 17.84 -2.19 -12.36
CA ILE A 242 19.14 -1.79 -12.90
C ILE A 242 19.75 -0.65 -12.07
N ILE A 243 18.98 0.42 -11.81
CA ILE A 243 19.41 1.55 -10.98
C ILE A 243 19.76 1.07 -9.58
N GLY A 244 18.89 0.25 -8.98
CA GLY A 244 19.11 -0.32 -7.65
C GLY A 244 20.39 -1.16 -7.58
N PHE A 245 20.64 -1.99 -8.59
CA PHE A 245 21.87 -2.78 -8.71
C PHE A 245 23.13 -1.89 -8.75
N TYR A 246 23.13 -0.83 -9.57
CA TYR A 246 24.24 0.11 -9.61
C TYR A 246 24.45 0.86 -8.30
N ILE A 247 23.37 1.32 -7.65
CA ILE A 247 23.46 1.98 -6.34
C ILE A 247 24.03 1.03 -5.28
N ASN A 248 23.71 -0.27 -5.37
CA ASN A 248 24.19 -1.31 -4.44
C ASN A 248 25.54 -1.91 -4.85
N ASP A 249 26.45 -1.08 -5.34
CA ASP A 249 27.82 -1.48 -5.73
C ASP A 249 27.89 -2.58 -6.81
N SER A 250 26.93 -2.59 -7.73
CA SER A 250 26.76 -3.62 -8.76
C SER A 250 26.69 -5.03 -8.17
N SER A 251 26.00 -5.17 -7.05
CA SER A 251 25.89 -6.41 -6.29
C SER A 251 24.46 -6.64 -5.82
N LEU A 252 24.07 -7.92 -5.70
CA LEU A 252 22.85 -8.35 -5.06
C LEU A 252 23.06 -8.73 -3.58
N SER A 253 24.26 -8.47 -3.04
CA SER A 253 24.57 -8.76 -1.63
C SER A 253 23.58 -8.05 -0.71
N GLY A 254 23.03 -8.78 0.26
CA GLY A 254 22.00 -8.28 1.18
C GLY A 254 20.56 -8.40 0.68
N TYR A 255 20.30 -8.63 -0.61
CA TYR A 255 18.93 -8.71 -1.13
C TYR A 255 18.14 -9.88 -0.51
N PHE A 256 18.77 -11.04 -0.30
CA PHE A 256 18.11 -12.16 0.35
C PHE A 256 17.72 -11.87 1.81
N SER A 257 18.51 -11.06 2.50
CA SER A 257 18.17 -10.59 3.86
C SER A 257 16.96 -9.66 3.85
N LEU A 258 16.86 -8.77 2.84
CA LEU A 258 15.69 -7.93 2.65
C LEU A 258 14.45 -8.79 2.35
N MET A 259 14.54 -9.79 1.46
CA MET A 259 13.40 -10.66 1.15
C MET A 259 12.85 -11.40 2.37
N LYS A 260 13.68 -11.69 3.36
CA LYS A 260 13.30 -12.35 4.62
C LYS A 260 12.77 -11.42 5.70
N ASP A 261 12.74 -10.12 5.42
CA ASP A 261 12.17 -9.15 6.36
C ASP A 261 10.67 -9.43 6.57
N ASP A 262 10.23 -9.40 7.81
CA ASP A 262 8.82 -9.62 8.16
C ASP A 262 7.90 -8.49 7.69
N GLY A 263 8.47 -7.33 7.37
CA GLY A 263 7.75 -6.15 6.89
C GLY A 263 7.01 -5.36 7.97
N TYR A 264 7.03 -5.84 9.22
CA TYR A 264 6.35 -5.17 10.32
C TYR A 264 7.11 -3.92 10.75
N LYS A 265 6.47 -2.76 10.62
CA LYS A 265 7.05 -1.44 10.93
C LYS A 265 8.42 -1.22 10.28
N SER A 266 8.63 -1.77 9.07
CA SER A 266 9.91 -1.80 8.39
C SER A 266 10.01 -0.73 7.31
N ASP A 267 10.99 0.17 7.44
CA ASP A 267 11.41 1.12 6.39
C ASP A 267 12.66 0.56 5.70
N PHE A 268 12.51 0.07 4.47
CA PHE A 268 13.61 -0.58 3.75
C PHE A 268 14.67 0.40 3.27
N VAL A 269 14.31 1.66 2.98
CA VAL A 269 15.29 2.69 2.67
C VAL A 269 16.24 2.91 3.84
N LYS A 270 15.70 2.99 5.04
CA LYS A 270 16.48 3.17 6.27
C LYS A 270 17.28 1.91 6.64
N LYS A 271 16.71 0.72 6.45
CA LYS A 271 17.30 -0.56 6.91
C LYS A 271 18.29 -1.15 5.92
N TYR A 272 18.03 -1.03 4.62
CA TYR A 272 18.78 -1.70 3.55
C TYR A 272 19.37 -0.73 2.50
N GLY A 273 19.06 0.56 2.58
CA GLY A 273 19.48 1.57 1.62
C GLY A 273 18.64 1.60 0.33
N TYR A 274 18.85 2.64 -0.48
CA TYR A 274 18.09 2.84 -1.72
C TYR A 274 18.32 1.74 -2.75
N GLY A 275 19.55 1.22 -2.88
CA GLY A 275 19.89 0.23 -3.90
C GLY A 275 19.05 -1.04 -3.79
N LEU A 276 19.10 -1.71 -2.63
CA LEU A 276 18.32 -2.93 -2.39
C LEU A 276 16.81 -2.65 -2.39
N THR A 277 16.39 -1.49 -1.90
CA THR A 277 14.99 -1.08 -1.92
C THR A 277 14.46 -0.97 -3.35
N PHE A 278 15.20 -0.36 -4.28
CA PHE A 278 14.79 -0.23 -5.68
C PHE A 278 14.76 -1.58 -6.40
N ILE A 279 15.72 -2.47 -6.11
CA ILE A 279 15.67 -3.85 -6.61
C ILE A 279 14.37 -4.53 -6.16
N ASN A 280 14.04 -4.44 -4.87
CA ASN A 280 12.82 -5.02 -4.32
C ASN A 280 11.55 -4.44 -4.96
N MET A 281 11.49 -3.12 -5.14
CA MET A 281 10.37 -2.44 -5.81
C MET A 281 10.18 -2.94 -7.23
N GLY A 282 11.27 -3.09 -8.00
CA GLY A 282 11.21 -3.60 -9.37
C GLY A 282 10.77 -5.06 -9.44
N VAL A 283 11.31 -5.93 -8.57
CA VAL A 283 10.90 -7.35 -8.49
C VAL A 283 9.42 -7.47 -8.13
N MET A 284 8.95 -6.73 -7.14
CA MET A 284 7.55 -6.72 -6.73
C MET A 284 6.63 -6.14 -7.81
N GLY A 285 7.15 -5.22 -8.64
CA GLY A 285 6.47 -4.74 -9.82
C GLY A 285 6.21 -5.86 -10.84
N PHE A 286 7.20 -6.69 -11.14
CA PHE A 286 7.03 -7.84 -12.03
C PHE A 286 6.09 -8.90 -11.43
N ILE A 287 6.13 -9.14 -10.12
CA ILE A 287 5.16 -10.02 -9.45
C ILE A 287 3.74 -9.49 -9.60
N SER A 288 3.56 -8.17 -9.48
CA SER A 288 2.25 -7.53 -9.68
C SER A 288 1.75 -7.71 -11.12
N ILE A 289 2.61 -7.52 -12.13
CA ILE A 289 2.26 -7.78 -13.53
C ILE A 289 1.86 -9.26 -13.72
N ALA A 290 2.66 -10.18 -13.20
CA ALA A 290 2.37 -11.61 -13.29
C ALA A 290 1.02 -11.96 -12.65
N PHE A 291 0.71 -11.39 -11.49
CA PHE A 291 -0.58 -11.61 -10.82
C PHE A 291 -1.76 -11.09 -11.64
N VAL A 292 -1.64 -9.90 -12.25
CA VAL A 292 -2.67 -9.35 -13.15
C VAL A 292 -2.90 -10.25 -14.36
N ILE A 293 -1.82 -10.81 -14.94
CA ILE A 293 -1.92 -11.77 -16.07
C ILE A 293 -2.60 -13.07 -15.62
N ILE A 294 -2.20 -13.61 -14.46
CA ILE A 294 -2.78 -14.86 -13.90
C ILE A 294 -4.28 -14.71 -13.66
N THR A 295 -4.73 -13.52 -13.23
CA THR A 295 -6.15 -13.23 -13.01
C THR A 295 -6.90 -12.83 -14.30
N GLY A 296 -6.25 -12.90 -15.47
CA GLY A 296 -6.87 -12.61 -16.77
C GLY A 296 -7.25 -11.15 -17.00
N GLN A 297 -6.67 -10.21 -16.23
CA GLN A 297 -7.05 -8.80 -16.32
C GLN A 297 -6.17 -7.99 -17.25
N THR A 298 -6.78 -6.95 -17.83
CA THR A 298 -6.12 -5.95 -18.66
C THR A 298 -5.63 -4.79 -17.83
N PHE A 299 -4.49 -4.17 -18.23
CA PHE A 299 -4.00 -2.96 -17.62
C PHE A 299 -4.92 -1.78 -17.94
N ASN A 300 -5.30 -1.06 -16.91
CA ASN A 300 -6.18 0.11 -16.92
C ASN A 300 -5.89 1.00 -15.71
N GLY A 301 -6.57 2.13 -15.55
CA GLY A 301 -6.33 3.06 -14.45
C GLY A 301 -6.34 2.40 -13.06
N PRO A 302 -7.40 1.68 -12.67
CA PRO A 302 -7.45 0.96 -11.39
C PRO A 302 -6.35 -0.09 -11.20
N ILE A 303 -5.99 -0.87 -12.23
CA ILE A 303 -4.90 -1.84 -12.17
C ILE A 303 -3.55 -1.12 -12.00
N LEU A 304 -3.32 0.00 -12.69
CA LEU A 304 -2.13 0.84 -12.47
C LEU A 304 -2.06 1.33 -11.02
N ALA A 305 -3.19 1.76 -10.44
CA ALA A 305 -3.23 2.15 -9.03
C ALA A 305 -2.80 1.03 -8.09
N GLY A 306 -3.27 -0.20 -8.33
CA GLY A 306 -2.87 -1.37 -7.56
C GLY A 306 -1.38 -1.71 -7.71
N VAL A 307 -0.90 -1.81 -8.94
CA VAL A 307 0.49 -2.15 -9.27
C VAL A 307 1.45 -1.12 -8.67
N PHE A 308 1.21 0.18 -8.88
CA PHE A 308 2.07 1.23 -8.33
C PHE A 308 2.01 1.27 -6.79
N THR A 309 0.87 0.98 -6.18
CA THR A 309 0.77 0.89 -4.72
C THR A 309 1.59 -0.29 -4.16
N VAL A 310 1.56 -1.46 -4.82
CA VAL A 310 2.42 -2.59 -4.42
C VAL A 310 3.89 -2.19 -4.53
N VAL A 311 4.30 -1.62 -5.67
CA VAL A 311 5.69 -1.19 -5.91
C VAL A 311 6.13 -0.15 -4.88
N GLY A 312 5.32 0.87 -4.62
CA GLY A 312 5.63 1.90 -3.65
C GLY A 312 5.83 1.34 -2.23
N PHE A 313 4.90 0.52 -1.76
CA PHE A 313 5.01 -0.10 -0.44
C PHE A 313 6.06 -1.21 -0.36
N SER A 314 6.67 -1.61 -1.47
CA SER A 314 7.85 -2.45 -1.47
C SER A 314 9.12 -1.70 -1.03
N ALA A 315 9.04 -0.38 -0.84
CA ALA A 315 10.00 0.39 -0.07
C ALA A 315 9.70 0.43 1.44
N ASN A 316 8.52 -0.07 1.85
CA ASN A 316 8.01 0.06 3.22
C ASN A 316 7.25 -1.21 3.65
N GLY A 317 7.95 -2.34 3.75
CA GLY A 317 7.45 -3.55 4.39
C GLY A 317 7.01 -4.69 3.48
N LYS A 318 6.86 -4.52 2.16
CA LYS A 318 6.49 -5.63 1.26
C LYS A 318 7.70 -6.30 0.63
N THR A 319 7.74 -7.63 0.70
CA THR A 319 8.71 -8.48 0.04
C THR A 319 8.01 -9.63 -0.67
N VAL A 320 8.75 -10.38 -1.49
CA VAL A 320 8.23 -11.59 -2.14
C VAL A 320 7.70 -12.58 -1.10
N PHE A 321 8.46 -12.81 -0.03
CA PHE A 321 8.16 -13.89 0.93
C PHE A 321 6.95 -13.57 1.82
N ASN A 322 6.72 -12.31 2.16
CA ASN A 322 5.59 -11.95 3.01
C ASN A 322 4.31 -11.64 2.22
N THR A 323 4.40 -11.33 0.91
CA THR A 323 3.21 -11.08 0.07
C THR A 323 2.70 -12.32 -0.63
N PHE A 324 3.57 -13.26 -1.01
CA PHE A 324 3.17 -14.46 -1.75
C PHE A 324 2.09 -15.29 -1.04
N PRO A 325 2.17 -15.56 0.29
CA PRO A 325 1.09 -16.29 0.98
C PRO A 325 -0.26 -15.56 0.95
N ILE A 326 -0.26 -14.23 1.00
CA ILE A 326 -1.48 -13.43 0.89
C ILE A 326 -2.13 -13.65 -0.49
N LEU A 327 -1.34 -13.57 -1.56
CA LEU A 327 -1.83 -13.79 -2.93
C LEU A 327 -2.38 -15.20 -3.11
N VAL A 328 -1.72 -16.21 -2.55
CA VAL A 328 -2.22 -17.60 -2.54
C VAL A 328 -3.56 -17.69 -1.81
N GLY A 329 -3.70 -17.06 -0.65
CA GLY A 329 -4.95 -17.05 0.11
C GLY A 329 -6.12 -16.45 -0.67
N ILE A 330 -5.87 -15.35 -1.39
CA ILE A 330 -6.86 -14.69 -2.26
C ILE A 330 -7.25 -15.59 -3.44
N LEU A 331 -6.27 -16.24 -4.10
CA LEU A 331 -6.56 -17.18 -5.18
C LEU A 331 -7.34 -18.41 -4.68
N LEU A 332 -7.03 -18.93 -3.51
CA LEU A 332 -7.81 -20.05 -2.92
C LEU A 332 -9.24 -19.62 -2.59
N ALA A 333 -9.44 -18.42 -2.08
CA ALA A 333 -10.77 -17.88 -1.81
C ALA A 333 -11.59 -17.70 -3.09
N SER A 334 -10.95 -17.38 -4.22
CA SER A 334 -11.64 -17.20 -5.50
C SER A 334 -12.21 -18.50 -6.08
N LEU A 335 -11.65 -19.66 -5.77
CA LEU A 335 -12.14 -20.96 -6.27
C LEU A 335 -13.57 -21.27 -5.85
N GLY A 336 -14.05 -20.71 -4.73
CA GLY A 336 -15.43 -20.85 -4.26
C GLY A 336 -16.29 -19.61 -4.43
N SER A 337 -15.74 -18.53 -4.97
CA SER A 337 -16.40 -17.22 -5.09
C SER A 337 -17.02 -17.03 -6.47
N LYS A 338 -18.22 -16.43 -6.50
CA LYS A 338 -18.86 -15.93 -7.74
C LYS A 338 -18.38 -14.50 -8.09
N GLY A 339 -17.23 -14.06 -7.56
CA GLY A 339 -16.71 -12.72 -7.75
C GLY A 339 -16.27 -12.45 -9.19
N ASN A 340 -16.26 -11.16 -9.56
CA ASN A 340 -15.73 -10.68 -10.82
C ASN A 340 -14.19 -10.77 -10.83
N ASP A 341 -13.59 -11.21 -11.92
CA ASP A 341 -12.15 -11.33 -12.13
C ASP A 341 -11.39 -10.01 -11.86
N PHE A 342 -12.02 -8.87 -12.19
CA PHE A 342 -11.46 -7.56 -11.87
C PHE A 342 -11.35 -7.35 -10.35
N THR A 343 -12.38 -7.70 -9.59
CA THR A 343 -12.34 -7.62 -8.11
C THR A 343 -11.25 -8.52 -7.55
N LEU A 344 -11.04 -9.71 -8.13
CA LEU A 344 -9.97 -10.62 -7.74
C LEU A 344 -8.59 -9.99 -7.94
N ALA A 345 -8.33 -9.42 -9.12
CA ALA A 345 -7.04 -8.77 -9.42
C ALA A 345 -6.75 -7.60 -8.46
N ILE A 346 -7.73 -6.70 -8.29
CA ILE A 346 -7.61 -5.55 -7.39
C ILE A 346 -7.44 -6.00 -5.93
N SER A 347 -8.20 -7.00 -5.49
CA SER A 347 -8.08 -7.54 -4.12
C SER A 347 -6.71 -8.19 -3.88
N GLY A 348 -6.14 -8.86 -4.89
CA GLY A 348 -4.80 -9.42 -4.80
C GLY A 348 -3.74 -8.35 -4.66
N LEU A 349 -3.73 -7.36 -5.55
CA LEU A 349 -2.75 -6.28 -5.51
C LEU A 349 -2.80 -5.52 -4.17
N PHE A 350 -3.97 -5.09 -3.74
CA PHE A 350 -4.11 -4.32 -2.51
C PHE A 350 -4.12 -5.17 -1.23
N GLY A 351 -4.56 -6.44 -1.28
CA GLY A 351 -4.53 -7.36 -0.15
C GLY A 351 -3.12 -7.63 0.37
N THR A 352 -2.08 -7.38 -0.45
CA THR A 352 -0.69 -7.38 -0.01
C THR A 352 -0.39 -6.35 1.11
N ALA A 353 -1.33 -5.48 1.47
CA ALA A 353 -1.27 -4.64 2.68
C ALA A 353 -1.08 -5.47 3.96
N LEU A 354 -1.58 -6.71 3.96
CA LEU A 354 -1.50 -7.66 5.07
C LEU A 354 -0.15 -8.42 5.12
N ALA A 355 0.84 -8.04 4.31
CA ALA A 355 2.16 -8.66 4.29
C ALA A 355 2.80 -8.84 5.68
N PRO A 356 2.70 -7.87 6.63
CA PRO A 356 3.25 -8.03 7.97
C PRO A 356 2.63 -9.21 8.76
N ILE A 357 1.36 -9.55 8.52
CA ILE A 357 0.73 -10.73 9.15
C ILE A 357 1.45 -12.01 8.69
N SER A 358 1.68 -12.14 7.39
CA SER A 358 2.43 -13.27 6.84
C SER A 358 3.88 -13.31 7.32
N GLY A 359 4.54 -12.15 7.38
CA GLY A 359 5.93 -12.05 7.81
C GLY A 359 6.15 -12.44 9.26
N VAL A 360 5.30 -11.97 10.16
CA VAL A 360 5.43 -12.19 11.62
C VAL A 360 4.85 -13.53 12.05
N PHE A 361 3.64 -13.89 11.60
CA PHE A 361 2.94 -15.09 12.04
C PHE A 361 3.11 -16.29 11.08
N GLY A 362 3.82 -16.10 9.98
CA GLY A 362 4.16 -17.14 9.03
C GLY A 362 3.18 -17.29 7.86
N PRO A 363 3.52 -18.14 6.87
CA PRO A 363 2.79 -18.22 5.60
C PRO A 363 1.35 -18.69 5.75
N ILE A 364 1.02 -19.58 6.70
CA ILE A 364 -0.35 -20.03 6.93
C ILE A 364 -1.23 -18.86 7.39
N ALA A 365 -0.73 -18.01 8.29
CA ALA A 365 -1.44 -16.80 8.71
C ALA A 365 -1.66 -15.85 7.54
N GLY A 366 -0.67 -15.72 6.64
CA GLY A 366 -0.80 -14.97 5.41
C GLY A 366 -1.90 -15.50 4.48
N ILE A 367 -1.98 -16.82 4.28
CA ILE A 367 -3.04 -17.46 3.47
C ILE A 367 -4.42 -17.17 4.08
N ILE A 368 -4.58 -17.32 5.38
CA ILE A 368 -5.85 -17.01 6.08
C ILE A 368 -6.20 -15.54 5.92
N ALA A 369 -5.24 -14.64 6.11
CA ALA A 369 -5.46 -13.20 5.96
C ALA A 369 -5.88 -12.81 4.53
N GLY A 370 -5.22 -13.36 3.52
CA GLY A 370 -5.59 -13.16 2.11
C GLY A 370 -6.98 -13.70 1.78
N TRP A 371 -7.32 -14.89 2.28
CA TRP A 371 -8.64 -15.49 2.10
C TRP A 371 -9.76 -14.63 2.69
N LEU A 372 -9.59 -14.19 3.94
CA LEU A 372 -10.55 -13.30 4.61
C LEU A 372 -10.62 -11.92 3.93
N HIS A 373 -9.49 -11.41 3.44
CA HIS A 373 -9.46 -10.12 2.75
C HIS A 373 -10.40 -10.11 1.53
N LEU A 374 -10.36 -11.15 0.67
CA LEU A 374 -11.26 -11.24 -0.48
C LEU A 374 -12.74 -11.27 -0.03
N ALA A 375 -13.06 -12.01 1.02
CA ALA A 375 -14.43 -12.08 1.53
C ALA A 375 -14.92 -10.73 2.06
N VAL A 376 -14.09 -10.01 2.82
CA VAL A 376 -14.46 -8.73 3.42
C VAL A 376 -14.56 -7.62 2.37
N VAL A 377 -13.60 -7.53 1.45
CA VAL A 377 -13.56 -6.43 0.47
C VAL A 377 -14.74 -6.40 -0.49
N GLN A 378 -15.34 -7.54 -0.78
CA GLN A 378 -16.55 -7.63 -1.62
C GLN A 378 -17.77 -6.95 -0.99
N ASN A 379 -17.78 -6.74 0.32
CA ASN A 379 -18.92 -6.22 1.07
C ASN A 379 -18.72 -4.79 1.60
N VAL A 380 -17.49 -4.40 1.93
CA VAL A 380 -17.23 -3.11 2.59
C VAL A 380 -17.45 -1.88 1.69
N GLY A 381 -17.43 -2.06 0.37
CA GLY A 381 -17.70 -0.98 -0.59
C GLY A 381 -19.07 -0.33 -0.42
N LEU A 382 -20.06 -1.08 0.04
CA LEU A 382 -21.42 -0.57 0.29
C LEU A 382 -21.46 0.43 1.44
N VAL A 383 -20.60 0.29 2.43
CA VAL A 383 -20.61 1.09 3.67
C VAL A 383 -20.20 2.54 3.40
N HIS A 384 -19.26 2.76 2.48
CA HIS A 384 -18.80 4.11 2.08
C HIS A 384 -19.28 4.54 0.68
N GLY A 385 -20.25 3.81 0.11
CA GLY A 385 -20.90 4.15 -1.16
C GLY A 385 -19.97 4.26 -2.36
N GLY A 386 -18.81 3.60 -2.37
CA GLY A 386 -17.81 3.72 -3.44
C GLY A 386 -17.02 5.03 -3.45
N LEU A 387 -17.10 5.87 -2.43
CA LEU A 387 -16.38 7.15 -2.36
C LEU A 387 -15.00 7.07 -1.69
N ASN A 388 -14.64 5.91 -1.13
CA ASN A 388 -13.28 5.64 -0.66
C ASN A 388 -12.51 4.84 -1.73
N LEU A 389 -11.54 5.46 -2.38
CA LEU A 389 -10.67 4.79 -3.37
C LEU A 389 -9.84 3.66 -2.75
N TYR A 390 -9.52 3.76 -1.46
CA TYR A 390 -8.74 2.75 -0.74
C TYR A 390 -9.62 1.70 -0.05
N ASN A 391 -10.69 1.26 -0.74
CA ASN A 391 -11.63 0.22 -0.26
C ASN A 391 -10.90 -1.02 0.28
N ASN A 392 -9.87 -1.47 -0.41
CA ASN A 392 -9.05 -2.61 0.00
C ASN A 392 -8.21 -2.32 1.26
N GLY A 393 -7.73 -1.09 1.48
CA GLY A 393 -7.08 -0.69 2.72
C GLY A 393 -8.05 -0.70 3.89
N PHE A 394 -9.30 -0.31 3.66
CA PHE A 394 -10.37 -0.44 4.65
C PHE A 394 -10.60 -1.91 5.05
N SER A 395 -10.75 -2.78 4.06
CA SER A 395 -10.86 -4.23 4.27
C SER A 395 -9.64 -4.82 4.99
N ALA A 396 -8.42 -4.43 4.60
CA ALA A 396 -7.19 -4.92 5.21
C ALA A 396 -7.09 -4.55 6.70
N GLY A 397 -7.45 -3.32 7.06
CA GLY A 397 -7.48 -2.89 8.46
C GLY A 397 -8.47 -3.70 9.31
N ILE A 398 -9.68 -3.97 8.77
CA ILE A 398 -10.67 -4.83 9.44
C ILE A 398 -10.10 -6.25 9.65
N VAL A 399 -9.52 -6.84 8.60
CA VAL A 399 -8.96 -8.21 8.66
C VAL A 399 -7.78 -8.26 9.63
N ALA A 400 -6.88 -7.27 9.60
CA ALA A 400 -5.75 -7.21 10.51
C ALA A 400 -6.21 -7.09 11.97
N GLY A 401 -7.08 -6.14 12.30
CA GLY A 401 -7.60 -5.96 13.65
C GLY A 401 -8.36 -7.17 14.17
N PHE A 402 -9.07 -7.91 13.30
CA PHE A 402 -9.76 -9.14 13.66
C PHE A 402 -8.79 -10.31 13.93
N LEU A 403 -7.79 -10.51 13.07
CA LEU A 403 -6.89 -11.66 13.15
C LEU A 403 -5.81 -11.51 14.23
N LEU A 404 -5.38 -10.29 14.52
CA LEU A 404 -4.27 -10.02 15.41
C LEU A 404 -4.44 -10.62 16.82
N PRO A 405 -5.56 -10.41 17.53
CA PRO A 405 -5.77 -11.03 18.85
C PRO A 405 -5.72 -12.55 18.80
N ILE A 406 -6.22 -13.16 17.72
CA ILE A 406 -6.25 -14.62 17.53
C ILE A 406 -4.83 -15.16 17.36
N PHE A 407 -4.01 -14.53 16.49
CA PHE A 407 -2.66 -14.98 16.25
C PHE A 407 -1.74 -14.74 17.45
N ASN A 408 -1.91 -13.63 18.17
CA ASN A 408 -1.19 -13.37 19.42
C ASN A 408 -1.50 -14.46 20.47
N MET A 409 -2.78 -14.79 20.68
CA MET A 409 -3.18 -15.86 21.61
C MET A 409 -2.54 -17.22 21.25
N ILE A 410 -2.52 -17.58 19.95
CA ILE A 410 -1.91 -18.84 19.49
C ILE A 410 -0.40 -18.83 19.73
N THR A 411 0.25 -17.71 19.46
CA THR A 411 1.71 -17.56 19.62
C THR A 411 2.10 -17.63 21.09
N ASP A 412 1.38 -16.96 21.98
CA ASP A 412 1.63 -16.96 23.41
C ASP A 412 1.44 -18.35 24.02
N ASN A 413 0.37 -19.08 23.64
CA ASN A 413 0.17 -20.46 24.07
C ASN A 413 1.30 -21.38 23.62
N ASN A 414 1.78 -21.23 22.37
CA ASN A 414 2.90 -22.03 21.86
C ASN A 414 4.20 -21.73 22.62
N ASN A 415 4.47 -20.47 22.94
CA ASN A 415 5.64 -20.07 23.72
C ASN A 415 5.56 -20.60 25.15
N GLN A 416 4.41 -20.53 25.80
CA GLN A 416 4.21 -21.12 27.15
C GLN A 416 4.41 -22.63 27.12
N ARG A 417 3.89 -23.34 26.12
CA ARG A 417 4.11 -24.79 25.96
C ARG A 417 5.59 -25.12 25.80
N LYS A 418 6.31 -24.39 24.95
CA LYS A 418 7.78 -24.58 24.78
C LYS A 418 8.54 -24.36 26.08
N MET A 419 8.26 -23.28 26.82
CA MET A 419 8.88 -23.00 28.12
C MET A 419 8.59 -24.10 29.14
N ASN A 420 7.37 -24.62 29.19
CA ASN A 420 7.00 -25.71 30.09
C ASN A 420 7.72 -27.01 29.74
N ILE A 421 7.91 -27.33 28.47
CA ILE A 421 8.68 -28.49 28.01
C ILE A 421 10.15 -28.35 28.42
N GLN A 422 10.76 -27.19 28.17
CA GLN A 422 12.13 -26.90 28.55
C GLN A 422 12.33 -27.00 30.08
N ARG A 423 11.39 -26.45 30.85
CA ARG A 423 11.42 -26.54 32.31
C ARG A 423 11.35 -27.99 32.83
N LYS A 424 10.47 -28.80 32.21
CA LYS A 424 10.40 -30.25 32.54
C LYS A 424 11.69 -30.97 32.20
N HIS A 425 12.29 -30.69 31.04
CA HIS A 425 13.55 -31.28 30.63
C HIS A 425 14.70 -30.91 31.56
N MET A 426 14.83 -29.64 31.94
CA MET A 426 15.81 -29.17 32.90
C MET A 426 15.65 -29.83 34.28
N ASN A 427 14.41 -29.98 34.75
CA ASN A 427 14.14 -30.65 36.02
C ASN A 427 14.51 -32.14 35.96
N PHE A 428 14.20 -32.80 34.84
CA PHE A 428 14.65 -34.20 34.64
C PHE A 428 16.17 -34.33 34.68
N LEU A 429 16.92 -33.46 33.97
CA LEU A 429 18.39 -33.47 33.99
C LEU A 429 18.94 -33.24 35.41
N LYS A 430 18.37 -32.31 36.17
CA LYS A 430 18.79 -32.07 37.58
C LYS A 430 18.55 -33.30 38.45
N THR A 431 17.43 -34.02 38.27
CA THR A 431 17.13 -35.26 39.00
C THR A 431 18.13 -36.36 38.65
N VAL A 432 18.45 -36.54 37.37
CA VAL A 432 19.45 -37.51 36.90
C VAL A 432 20.84 -37.19 37.52
N GLN A 433 21.27 -35.93 37.49
CA GLN A 433 22.55 -35.52 38.10
C GLN A 433 22.57 -35.73 39.59
N ALA A 434 21.47 -35.48 40.30
CA ALA A 434 21.38 -35.74 41.75
C ALA A 434 21.49 -37.24 42.06
N ASN A 435 20.84 -38.10 41.28
CA ASN A 435 20.90 -39.55 41.42
C ASN A 435 22.28 -40.09 41.14
N ILE A 436 23.00 -39.57 40.12
CA ILE A 436 24.37 -39.97 39.82
C ILE A 436 25.30 -39.57 40.98
N LYS A 437 25.19 -38.33 41.49
CA LYS A 437 26.00 -37.90 42.64
C LYS A 437 25.75 -38.75 43.89
N LYS A 438 24.47 -39.11 44.12
CA LYS A 438 24.13 -39.99 45.26
C LYS A 438 24.76 -41.36 45.10
N LYS A 439 24.69 -41.96 43.91
CA LYS A 439 25.30 -43.26 43.63
C LYS A 439 26.82 -43.25 43.74
N MET A 440 27.49 -42.21 43.23
CA MET A 440 28.94 -42.04 43.39
C MET A 440 29.34 -41.95 44.85
N LYS A 441 28.58 -41.24 45.68
CA LYS A 441 28.85 -41.14 47.12
C LYS A 441 28.62 -42.47 47.85
N GLU A 442 27.59 -43.24 47.49
CA GLU A 442 27.33 -44.57 48.01
C GLU A 442 28.41 -45.57 47.62
N ASP A 443 29.01 -45.43 46.44
CA ASP A 443 30.11 -46.28 45.98
C ASP A 443 31.46 -45.89 46.67
N GLU A 444 31.75 -44.60 46.90
CA GLU A 444 32.85 -44.11 47.70
C GLU A 444 32.76 -44.58 49.14
N ASP A 445 31.60 -44.51 49.78
CA ASP A 445 31.38 -44.98 51.16
C ASP A 445 31.56 -46.52 51.29
N LYS A 446 31.29 -47.32 50.27
CA LYS A 446 31.54 -48.74 50.18
C LYS A 446 33.02 -49.05 50.05
N GLU A 447 33.76 -48.33 49.19
CA GLU A 447 35.21 -48.52 49.05
C GLU A 447 35.98 -48.21 50.38
N ILE A 448 35.52 -47.19 51.12
CA ILE A 448 36.13 -46.86 52.44
C ILE A 448 35.87 -48.00 53.45
N LYS A 449 34.69 -48.63 53.42
CA LYS A 449 34.37 -49.77 54.32
C LYS A 449 35.17 -51.06 54.04
N TRP A 450 35.79 -51.20 52.88
CA TRP A 450 36.63 -52.36 52.53
C TRP A 450 38.10 -52.13 52.85
N LYS A 451 38.53 -50.92 53.26
CA LYS A 451 39.89 -50.56 53.57
C LYS A 451 40.22 -50.54 55.11
N TYR A 452 39.23 -50.85 55.95
CA TYR A 452 39.36 -51.00 57.41
C TYR A 452 38.65 -52.29 57.80
#